data_c71bba895d607bf17650c43519700ee0
#
_entry.id   c71bba895d607bf17650c43519700ee0
#
_cell.length_a   1.000
_cell.length_b   1.000
_cell.length_c   1.000
_cell.angle_alpha   90.00
_cell.angle_beta   90.00
_cell.angle_gamma   90.00
#
_symmetry.space_group_name_H-M   'P 1'
#
loop_
_entity.id
_entity.type
_entity.pdbx_description
1 polymer ?
#
loop_
_entity_poly.entity_id
_entity_poly.type
_entity_poly.pdbx_seq_one_letter_code
_entity_poly.pdbx_strand_id
1 'polypeptide(L)'
;MEESKEEIKPKTKTSKKERTHIPVEGYRIEQLRELPLEVLINIANDLDVENPQELKRQDLMFMILKSQIDAGGFILFTGILEIKEGGFGFLRAIDGNFSDTSNDSYVSATQIRKFALRTGDIVSGQVRPPNKESEKYNALLKIEAINYLPVKESKNRPLFDNLTPLYSTERFKFEFDSNKMTGRMLDLFAPMGKGQRGLIVAPPKTGKTELLKELAHAISRNHPEVHLMVLLIDERPEEVTDMQRSVKGEVYSSTFDLPAHNHVRVAEIVIE
;
A
#
# COMPACT_ATOMS: atom_id res chain seq x y z
N MET A 1 81.87 8.98 12.83
CA MET A 1 81.09 8.46 11.66
C MET A 1 80.01 7.56 12.25
N GLU A 2 78.91 8.15 12.64
CA GLU A 2 77.75 7.46 13.18
C GLU A 2 76.61 7.51 12.13
N GLU A 3 76.25 6.36 11.64
CA GLU A 3 75.12 6.20 10.72
C GLU A 3 73.82 6.08 11.52
N SER A 4 72.93 7.05 11.32
CA SER A 4 71.59 7.10 11.89
C SER A 4 70.68 6.09 11.18
N LYS A 5 70.18 5.10 11.92
CA LYS A 5 69.12 4.20 11.46
C LYS A 5 67.75 4.88 11.66
N GLU A 6 67.06 5.23 10.58
CA GLU A 6 65.66 5.59 10.57
C GLU A 6 64.77 4.35 10.73
N GLU A 7 63.99 4.30 11.80
CA GLU A 7 62.94 3.30 12.03
C GLU A 7 61.72 3.61 11.19
N ILE A 8 61.40 2.73 10.23
CA ILE A 8 60.17 2.76 9.47
C ILE A 8 59.05 2.14 10.31
N LYS A 9 58.09 2.96 10.78
CA LYS A 9 56.86 2.51 11.41
C LYS A 9 55.93 1.88 10.38
N PRO A 10 55.30 0.73 10.64
CA PRO A 10 54.37 0.10 9.70
C PRO A 10 53.03 0.90 9.62
N LYS A 11 52.62 1.26 8.41
CA LYS A 11 51.32 1.86 8.12
C LYS A 11 50.22 0.82 8.40
N THR A 12 49.38 1.10 9.36
CA THR A 12 48.17 0.38 9.69
C THR A 12 47.24 0.36 8.47
N LYS A 13 46.99 -0.82 7.92
CA LYS A 13 45.99 -1.04 6.88
C LYS A 13 44.59 -0.82 7.48
N THR A 14 43.96 0.28 7.13
CA THR A 14 42.54 0.53 7.39
C THR A 14 41.73 -0.56 6.68
N SER A 15 40.99 -1.34 7.44
CA SER A 15 40.06 -2.35 6.93
C SER A 15 39.06 -1.64 6.03
N LYS A 16 38.93 -2.12 4.78
CA LYS A 16 37.83 -1.78 3.88
C LYS A 16 36.56 -2.22 4.58
N LYS A 17 35.76 -1.26 5.12
CA LYS A 17 34.36 -1.49 5.46
C LYS A 17 33.66 -1.96 4.20
N GLU A 18 32.99 -3.09 4.28
CA GLU A 18 32.05 -3.54 3.26
C GLU A 18 31.00 -2.44 3.08
N ARG A 19 31.02 -1.79 1.92
CA ARG A 19 30.00 -0.80 1.54
C ARG A 19 28.70 -1.60 1.32
N THR A 20 27.69 -1.31 2.11
CA THR A 20 26.34 -1.83 1.89
C THR A 20 25.92 -1.42 0.48
N HIS A 21 25.58 -2.40 -0.34
CA HIS A 21 25.25 -2.17 -1.75
C HIS A 21 23.94 -1.37 -1.80
N ILE A 22 24.01 -0.08 -2.19
CA ILE A 22 22.81 0.72 -2.47
C ILE A 22 22.14 0.08 -3.68
N PRO A 23 20.87 -0.36 -3.58
CA PRO A 23 20.17 -0.91 -4.73
C PRO A 23 20.13 0.12 -5.86
N VAL A 24 20.30 -0.31 -7.10
CA VAL A 24 20.24 0.56 -8.29
C VAL A 24 18.88 1.29 -8.41
N GLU A 25 17.84 0.72 -7.80
CA GLU A 25 16.46 1.28 -7.77
C GLU A 25 16.18 2.19 -6.57
N GLY A 26 17.11 2.32 -5.61
CA GLY A 26 16.91 3.07 -4.38
C GLY A 26 16.08 2.32 -3.32
N TYR A 27 16.00 2.88 -2.12
CA TYR A 27 15.20 2.31 -1.02
C TYR A 27 13.76 2.80 -1.08
N ARG A 28 12.80 1.90 -0.83
CA ARG A 28 11.38 2.23 -0.64
C ARG A 28 11.12 2.61 0.81
N ILE A 29 10.12 3.47 1.04
CA ILE A 29 9.74 3.91 2.39
C ILE A 29 9.33 2.70 3.26
N GLU A 30 8.58 1.74 2.69
CA GLU A 30 8.15 0.52 3.35
C GLU A 30 9.34 -0.33 3.81
N GLN A 31 10.33 -0.51 2.93
CA GLN A 31 11.55 -1.25 3.26
C GLN A 31 12.32 -0.61 4.42
N LEU A 32 12.45 0.73 4.43
CA LEU A 32 13.11 1.45 5.51
C LEU A 32 12.36 1.33 6.85
N ARG A 33 11.03 1.21 6.82
CA ARG A 33 10.22 1.01 8.03
C ARG A 33 10.44 -0.34 8.69
N GLU A 34 10.74 -1.38 7.94
CA GLU A 34 10.97 -2.73 8.45
C GLU A 34 12.40 -2.94 8.98
N LEU A 35 13.36 -2.10 8.54
CA LEU A 35 14.76 -2.27 8.91
C LEU A 35 15.03 -1.86 10.37
N PRO A 36 15.92 -2.57 11.09
CA PRO A 36 16.42 -2.17 12.41
C PRO A 36 17.12 -0.81 12.38
N LEU A 37 17.09 -0.07 13.50
CA LEU A 37 17.71 1.25 13.60
C LEU A 37 19.20 1.25 13.25
N GLU A 38 19.94 0.20 13.66
CA GLU A 38 21.37 0.05 13.36
C GLU A 38 21.66 -0.02 11.86
N VAL A 39 20.79 -0.71 11.10
CA VAL A 39 20.92 -0.82 9.65
C VAL A 39 20.61 0.52 8.98
N LEU A 40 19.60 1.26 9.48
CA LEU A 40 19.28 2.61 8.99
C LEU A 40 20.46 3.57 9.21
N ILE A 41 21.13 3.51 10.37
CA ILE A 41 22.32 4.32 10.65
C ILE A 41 23.46 3.97 9.69
N ASN A 42 23.66 2.71 9.36
CA ASN A 42 24.70 2.30 8.40
C ASN A 42 24.40 2.83 6.99
N ILE A 43 23.15 2.70 6.53
CA ILE A 43 22.69 3.25 5.24
C ILE A 43 22.87 4.77 5.21
N ALA A 44 22.52 5.46 6.30
CA ALA A 44 22.69 6.91 6.40
C ALA A 44 24.16 7.34 6.33
N ASN A 45 25.06 6.60 6.96
CA ASN A 45 26.51 6.84 6.87
C ASN A 45 27.04 6.61 5.44
N ASP A 46 26.53 5.58 4.73
CA ASP A 46 26.91 5.29 3.34
C ASP A 46 26.41 6.37 2.36
N LEU A 47 25.36 7.11 2.73
CA LEU A 47 24.78 8.23 2.00
C LEU A 47 25.28 9.61 2.48
N ASP A 48 26.33 9.66 3.28
CA ASP A 48 26.92 10.89 3.82
C ASP A 48 25.93 11.80 4.60
N VAL A 49 24.97 11.20 5.32
CA VAL A 49 24.05 11.95 6.18
C VAL A 49 24.81 12.42 7.43
N GLU A 50 24.68 13.69 7.76
CA GLU A 50 25.33 14.27 8.95
C GLU A 50 24.72 13.74 10.26
N ASN A 51 25.56 13.28 11.19
CA ASN A 51 25.19 12.85 12.55
C ASN A 51 23.98 11.89 12.64
N PRO A 52 23.97 10.75 11.92
CA PRO A 52 22.80 9.89 11.85
C PRO A 52 22.43 9.23 13.19
N GLN A 53 23.37 9.21 14.16
CA GLN A 53 23.15 8.61 15.48
C GLN A 53 22.30 9.48 16.42
N GLU A 54 22.21 10.79 16.16
CA GLU A 54 21.45 11.75 16.97
C GLU A 54 20.00 11.90 16.46
N LEU A 55 19.70 11.41 15.25
CA LEU A 55 18.40 11.54 14.62
C LEU A 55 17.41 10.50 15.13
N LYS A 56 16.16 10.91 15.31
CA LYS A 56 15.06 9.99 15.56
C LYS A 56 14.84 9.13 14.33
N ARG A 57 14.29 7.92 14.52
CA ARG A 57 14.04 6.96 13.43
C ARG A 57 13.31 7.58 12.21
N GLN A 58 12.31 8.42 12.44
CA GLN A 58 11.57 9.07 11.36
C GLN A 58 12.42 10.09 10.60
N ASP A 59 13.16 10.91 11.32
CA ASP A 59 14.04 11.93 10.74
C ASP A 59 15.19 11.27 9.98
N LEU A 60 15.73 10.16 10.53
CA LEU A 60 16.78 9.37 9.89
C LEU A 60 16.30 8.78 8.55
N MET A 61 15.11 8.17 8.50
CA MET A 61 14.53 7.67 7.26
C MET A 61 14.32 8.80 6.24
N PHE A 62 13.84 9.96 6.70
CA PHE A 62 13.66 11.12 5.83
C PHE A 62 14.99 11.61 5.25
N MET A 63 16.04 11.68 6.06
CA MET A 63 17.38 12.10 5.62
C MET A 63 18.01 11.09 4.65
N ILE A 64 17.84 9.79 4.88
CA ILE A 64 18.26 8.73 3.94
C ILE A 64 17.58 8.93 2.57
N LEU A 65 16.27 9.11 2.55
CA LEU A 65 15.51 9.30 1.32
C LEU A 65 15.91 10.59 0.60
N LYS A 66 16.17 11.66 1.34
CA LYS A 66 16.64 12.94 0.79
C LYS A 66 18.03 12.80 0.17
N SER A 67 18.99 12.22 0.90
CA SER A 67 20.35 12.00 0.38
C SER A 67 20.37 11.07 -0.83
N GLN A 68 19.49 10.06 -0.87
CA GLN A 68 19.32 9.22 -2.05
C GLN A 68 18.88 10.01 -3.28
N ILE A 69 18.00 10.99 -3.13
CA ILE A 69 17.55 11.87 -4.22
C ILE A 69 18.67 12.80 -4.66
N ASP A 70 19.38 13.39 -3.70
CA ASP A 70 20.52 14.30 -3.98
C ASP A 70 21.65 13.54 -4.71
N ALA A 71 21.80 12.24 -4.43
CA ALA A 71 22.73 11.35 -5.13
C ALA A 71 22.23 10.88 -6.52
N GLY A 72 21.10 11.43 -7.02
CA GLY A 72 20.48 11.07 -8.31
C GLY A 72 19.54 9.87 -8.22
N GLY A 73 19.20 9.41 -7.02
CA GLY A 73 18.19 8.41 -6.75
C GLY A 73 16.77 8.99 -6.75
N PHE A 74 15.78 8.15 -6.53
CA PHE A 74 14.38 8.52 -6.42
C PHE A 74 13.70 7.65 -5.36
N ILE A 75 12.61 8.15 -4.79
CA ILE A 75 11.77 7.38 -3.88
C ILE A 75 10.73 6.65 -4.73
N LEU A 76 10.67 5.32 -4.61
CA LEU A 76 9.55 4.56 -5.16
C LEU A 76 8.40 4.59 -4.14
N PHE A 77 7.25 5.04 -4.60
CA PHE A 77 6.02 5.08 -3.81
C PHE A 77 4.91 4.35 -4.55
N THR A 78 4.15 3.53 -3.82
CA THR A 78 2.95 2.87 -4.31
C THR A 78 1.78 3.32 -3.45
N GLY A 79 0.72 3.79 -4.08
CA GLY A 79 -0.47 4.26 -3.39
C GLY A 79 -1.70 4.18 -4.26
N ILE A 80 -2.86 4.36 -3.64
CA ILE A 80 -4.15 4.42 -4.33
C ILE A 80 -4.45 5.87 -4.67
N LEU A 81 -4.85 6.11 -5.92
CA LEU A 81 -5.15 7.43 -6.43
C LEU A 81 -6.55 7.88 -6.00
N GLU A 82 -6.61 9.03 -5.36
CA GLU A 82 -7.84 9.77 -5.10
C GLU A 82 -7.83 11.05 -5.95
N ILE A 83 -8.75 11.18 -6.91
CA ILE A 83 -8.88 12.39 -7.74
C ILE A 83 -9.83 13.36 -7.06
N LYS A 84 -9.42 14.64 -6.97
CA LYS A 84 -10.22 15.75 -6.41
C LYS A 84 -10.94 16.53 -7.52
N GLU A 85 -11.96 17.30 -7.15
CA GLU A 85 -12.79 18.09 -8.07
C GLU A 85 -12.00 19.01 -9.03
N GLY A 86 -10.80 19.42 -8.65
CA GLY A 86 -9.90 20.20 -9.52
C GLY A 86 -9.19 19.41 -10.61
N GLY A 87 -9.44 18.10 -10.74
CA GLY A 87 -8.81 17.22 -11.72
C GLY A 87 -7.37 16.82 -11.40
N PHE A 88 -6.83 17.25 -10.28
CA PHE A 88 -5.59 16.75 -9.68
C PHE A 88 -5.91 15.64 -8.67
N GLY A 89 -4.92 14.91 -8.19
CA GLY A 89 -5.15 13.85 -7.22
C GLY A 89 -4.01 13.67 -6.22
N PHE A 90 -4.24 12.75 -5.29
CA PHE A 90 -3.25 12.32 -4.32
C PHE A 90 -3.14 10.81 -4.32
N LEU A 91 -1.92 10.29 -4.23
CA LEU A 91 -1.69 8.89 -3.93
C LEU A 91 -1.72 8.73 -2.42
N ARG A 92 -2.67 7.94 -1.95
CA ARG A 92 -2.88 7.61 -0.54
C ARG A 92 -2.16 6.32 -0.18
N ALA A 93 -1.64 6.25 1.03
CA ALA A 93 -1.06 5.00 1.53
C ALA A 93 -2.16 3.93 1.69
N ILE A 94 -1.88 2.72 1.22
CA ILE A 94 -2.81 1.58 1.28
C ILE A 94 -3.12 1.23 2.74
N ASP A 95 -2.12 1.26 3.61
CA ASP A 95 -2.24 0.84 5.02
C ASP A 95 -3.00 1.81 5.92
N GLY A 96 -3.35 2.99 5.43
CA GLY A 96 -3.92 4.10 6.23
C GLY A 96 -5.42 4.33 6.05
N ASN A 97 -6.19 3.39 5.50
CA ASN A 97 -7.61 3.60 5.15
C ASN A 97 -7.85 4.92 4.39
N PHE A 98 -6.91 5.26 3.51
CA PHE A 98 -6.91 6.48 2.68
C PHE A 98 -6.96 7.81 3.44
N SER A 99 -6.61 7.81 4.72
CA SER A 99 -6.54 9.04 5.52
C SER A 99 -5.50 10.01 4.98
N ASP A 100 -5.78 11.31 5.11
CA ASP A 100 -4.85 12.36 4.69
C ASP A 100 -3.59 12.31 5.55
N THR A 101 -2.44 12.09 4.92
CA THR A 101 -1.14 12.04 5.60
C THR A 101 -0.14 12.98 4.95
N SER A 102 0.90 13.35 5.70
CA SER A 102 2.02 14.13 5.15
C SER A 102 2.84 13.37 4.11
N ASN A 103 2.68 12.04 4.05
CA ASN A 103 3.39 11.17 3.11
C ASN A 103 2.66 11.02 1.78
N ASP A 104 1.47 11.60 1.63
CA ASP A 104 0.73 11.55 0.38
C ASP A 104 1.49 12.19 -0.75
N SER A 105 1.30 11.68 -1.95
CA SER A 105 2.01 12.18 -3.13
C SER A 105 1.04 12.85 -4.10
N TYR A 106 1.29 14.11 -4.42
CA TYR A 106 0.51 14.89 -5.36
C TYR A 106 0.68 14.37 -6.79
N VAL A 107 -0.44 14.22 -7.50
CA VAL A 107 -0.50 13.83 -8.90
C VAL A 107 -1.14 14.95 -9.71
N SER A 108 -0.43 15.43 -10.72
CA SER A 108 -0.92 16.54 -11.55
C SER A 108 -2.07 16.12 -12.47
N ALA A 109 -2.98 17.07 -12.77
CA ALA A 109 -4.06 16.86 -13.72
C ALA A 109 -3.57 16.44 -15.12
N THR A 110 -2.39 16.90 -15.49
CA THR A 110 -1.74 16.52 -16.77
C THR A 110 -1.37 15.04 -16.79
N GLN A 111 -0.82 14.51 -15.69
CA GLN A 111 -0.50 13.08 -15.57
C GLN A 111 -1.76 12.23 -15.57
N ILE A 112 -2.80 12.63 -14.83
CA ILE A 112 -4.08 11.93 -14.77
C ILE A 112 -4.67 11.79 -16.18
N ARG A 113 -4.74 12.87 -16.93
CA ARG A 113 -5.25 12.85 -18.32
C ARG A 113 -4.36 12.06 -19.29
N LYS A 114 -3.04 12.23 -19.20
CA LYS A 114 -2.07 11.56 -20.08
C LYS A 114 -2.11 10.04 -19.97
N PHE A 115 -2.29 9.54 -18.75
CA PHE A 115 -2.27 8.11 -18.44
C PHE A 115 -3.66 7.51 -18.23
N ALA A 116 -4.72 8.31 -18.41
CA ALA A 116 -6.11 7.91 -18.19
C ALA A 116 -6.32 7.27 -16.80
N LEU A 117 -5.75 7.91 -15.77
CA LEU A 117 -5.85 7.45 -14.39
C LEU A 117 -7.26 7.71 -13.85
N ARG A 118 -7.70 6.83 -12.94
CA ARG A 118 -9.01 6.91 -12.27
C ARG A 118 -8.82 6.85 -10.76
N THR A 119 -9.80 7.33 -10.02
CA THR A 119 -9.88 7.08 -8.59
C THR A 119 -9.89 5.57 -8.34
N GLY A 120 -9.21 5.10 -7.30
CA GLY A 120 -9.05 3.67 -7.02
C GLY A 120 -7.86 3.00 -7.71
N ASP A 121 -7.23 3.63 -8.71
CA ASP A 121 -6.03 3.05 -9.34
C ASP A 121 -4.87 2.95 -8.37
N ILE A 122 -4.24 1.78 -8.31
CA ILE A 122 -2.97 1.57 -7.62
C ILE A 122 -1.85 2.05 -8.53
N VAL A 123 -1.21 3.14 -8.15
CA VAL A 123 -0.13 3.75 -8.96
C VAL A 123 1.19 3.59 -8.24
N SER A 124 2.15 2.97 -8.93
CA SER A 124 3.54 2.88 -8.50
C SER A 124 4.41 3.82 -9.34
N GLY A 125 5.23 4.61 -8.69
CA GLY A 125 6.06 5.55 -9.41
C GLY A 125 7.12 6.23 -8.56
N GLN A 126 7.91 7.05 -9.22
CA GLN A 126 8.98 7.84 -8.61
C GLN A 126 8.40 9.14 -8.07
N VAL A 127 8.66 9.42 -6.79
CA VAL A 127 8.24 10.65 -6.13
C VAL A 127 9.45 11.44 -5.67
N ARG A 128 9.30 12.76 -5.57
CA ARG A 128 10.24 13.65 -4.91
C ARG A 128 9.62 14.27 -3.66
N PRO A 129 10.40 14.54 -2.64
CA PRO A 129 9.94 15.31 -1.49
C PRO A 129 9.63 16.77 -1.89
N PRO A 130 8.91 17.51 -1.02
CA PRO A 130 8.66 18.92 -1.23
C PRO A 130 9.98 19.70 -1.27
N ASN A 131 10.20 20.47 -2.35
CA ASN A 131 11.42 21.25 -2.55
C ASN A 131 11.32 22.70 -2.04
N LYS A 132 10.11 23.17 -1.77
CA LYS A 132 9.83 24.53 -1.31
C LYS A 132 9.01 24.49 -0.03
N GLU A 133 9.20 25.46 0.84
CA GLU A 133 8.38 25.62 2.04
C GLU A 133 6.87 25.75 1.76
N SER A 134 6.50 26.13 0.54
CA SER A 134 5.12 26.19 0.07
C SER A 134 4.53 24.84 -0.36
N GLU A 135 5.36 23.82 -0.59
CA GLU A 135 4.91 22.47 -0.98
C GLU A 135 4.71 21.63 0.27
N LYS A 136 3.52 21.10 0.48
CA LYS A 136 3.14 20.32 1.67
C LYS A 136 3.24 18.80 1.45
N TYR A 137 3.19 18.38 0.20
CA TYR A 137 3.11 16.96 -0.19
C TYR A 137 4.28 16.58 -1.11
N ASN A 138 4.61 15.29 -1.13
CA ASN A 138 5.49 14.75 -2.14
C ASN A 138 4.90 14.97 -3.54
N ALA A 139 5.70 14.97 -4.59
CA ALA A 139 5.23 15.12 -5.96
C ALA A 139 5.60 13.90 -6.81
N LEU A 140 4.62 13.32 -7.49
CA LEU A 140 4.83 12.22 -8.42
C LEU A 140 5.55 12.74 -9.68
N LEU A 141 6.75 12.23 -9.93
CA LEU A 141 7.57 12.59 -11.11
C LEU A 141 7.28 11.69 -12.29
N LYS A 142 7.33 10.38 -12.09
CA LYS A 142 7.21 9.39 -13.16
C LYS A 142 6.36 8.21 -12.67
N ILE A 143 5.45 7.77 -13.52
CA ILE A 143 4.64 6.57 -13.27
C ILE A 143 5.36 5.38 -13.91
N GLU A 144 5.51 4.29 -13.16
CA GLU A 144 6.15 3.06 -13.62
C GLU A 144 5.15 1.94 -13.86
N ALA A 145 4.18 1.80 -12.95
CA ALA A 145 3.11 0.82 -13.09
C ALA A 145 1.75 1.39 -12.64
N ILE A 146 0.67 0.87 -13.21
CA ILE A 146 -0.71 1.16 -12.83
C ILE A 146 -1.42 -0.18 -12.66
N ASN A 147 -2.00 -0.43 -11.49
CA ASN A 147 -2.66 -1.71 -11.14
C ASN A 147 -1.74 -2.92 -11.41
N TYR A 148 -0.47 -2.79 -11.03
CA TYR A 148 0.60 -3.81 -11.23
C TYR A 148 0.91 -4.12 -12.70
N LEU A 149 0.32 -3.38 -13.66
CA LEU A 149 0.56 -3.53 -15.09
C LEU A 149 1.47 -2.40 -15.63
N PRO A 150 2.24 -2.65 -16.67
CA PRO A 150 2.98 -1.61 -17.36
C PRO A 150 2.04 -0.51 -17.88
N VAL A 151 2.48 0.75 -17.82
CA VAL A 151 1.67 1.92 -18.18
C VAL A 151 1.04 1.84 -19.59
N LYS A 152 1.69 1.13 -20.53
CA LYS A 152 1.18 0.98 -21.90
C LYS A 152 -0.08 0.12 -21.95
N GLU A 153 -0.15 -0.92 -21.15
CA GLU A 153 -1.27 -1.87 -21.12
C GLU A 153 -2.47 -1.31 -20.35
N SER A 154 -2.18 -0.49 -19.34
CA SER A 154 -3.21 0.10 -18.49
C SER A 154 -4.13 1.12 -19.19
N LYS A 155 -3.70 1.73 -20.31
CA LYS A 155 -4.50 2.78 -20.99
C LYS A 155 -5.79 2.30 -21.62
N ASN A 156 -5.86 1.04 -22.06
CA ASN A 156 -6.99 0.50 -22.83
C ASN A 156 -7.99 -0.27 -21.94
N ARG A 157 -8.04 0.04 -20.65
CA ARG A 157 -8.97 -0.61 -19.72
C ARG A 157 -10.41 -0.22 -20.03
N PRO A 158 -11.33 -1.20 -20.22
CA PRO A 158 -12.75 -0.90 -20.36
C PRO A 158 -13.28 -0.31 -19.04
N LEU A 159 -14.29 0.56 -19.16
CA LEU A 159 -15.08 0.98 -18.00
C LEU A 159 -15.99 -0.17 -17.57
N PHE A 160 -16.21 -0.31 -16.26
CA PHE A 160 -17.14 -1.31 -15.74
C PHE A 160 -18.54 -1.17 -16.35
N ASP A 161 -19.04 0.05 -16.51
CA ASP A 161 -20.33 0.35 -17.10
C ASP A 161 -20.47 -0.06 -18.58
N ASN A 162 -19.34 -0.21 -19.27
CA ASN A 162 -19.31 -0.63 -20.68
C ASN A 162 -19.21 -2.16 -20.83
N LEU A 163 -19.12 -2.91 -19.74
CA LEU A 163 -19.06 -4.37 -19.77
C LEU A 163 -20.46 -4.95 -20.07
N THR A 164 -20.50 -6.00 -20.88
CA THR A 164 -21.74 -6.72 -21.15
C THR A 164 -22.18 -7.53 -19.94
N PRO A 165 -23.37 -7.28 -19.35
CA PRO A 165 -23.85 -8.05 -18.22
C PRO A 165 -24.21 -9.48 -18.66
N LEU A 166 -23.71 -10.47 -17.93
CA LEU A 166 -23.98 -11.89 -18.16
C LEU A 166 -24.58 -12.52 -16.89
N TYR A 167 -25.37 -13.59 -17.08
CA TYR A 167 -25.75 -14.41 -15.94
C TYR A 167 -24.52 -15.14 -15.38
N SER A 168 -24.50 -15.30 -14.06
CA SER A 168 -23.45 -16.05 -13.40
C SER A 168 -23.51 -17.53 -13.79
N THR A 169 -22.46 -18.04 -14.42
CA THR A 169 -22.35 -19.45 -14.87
C THR A 169 -21.50 -20.29 -13.93
N GLU A 170 -20.61 -19.65 -13.16
CA GLU A 170 -19.72 -20.30 -12.20
C GLU A 170 -20.19 -20.02 -10.79
N ARG A 171 -20.34 -21.10 -9.99
CA ARG A 171 -20.79 -21.00 -8.61
C ARG A 171 -19.62 -20.90 -7.65
N PHE A 172 -19.75 -20.08 -6.61
CA PHE A 172 -18.92 -20.16 -5.43
C PHE A 172 -19.27 -21.40 -4.61
N LYS A 173 -18.26 -22.08 -4.09
CA LYS A 173 -18.41 -23.17 -3.14
C LYS A 173 -18.01 -22.67 -1.76
N PHE A 174 -18.97 -22.63 -0.83
CA PHE A 174 -18.75 -22.15 0.54
C PHE A 174 -18.48 -23.29 1.53
N GLU A 175 -18.88 -24.53 1.23
CA GLU A 175 -18.54 -25.67 2.06
C GLU A 175 -17.04 -25.99 1.95
N PHE A 176 -16.32 -25.83 3.08
CA PHE A 176 -14.88 -26.10 3.16
C PHE A 176 -14.49 -26.97 4.36
N ASP A 177 -15.40 -27.16 5.33
CA ASP A 177 -15.20 -27.98 6.52
C ASP A 177 -16.53 -28.66 6.87
N SER A 178 -16.49 -29.99 7.12
CA SER A 178 -17.65 -30.78 7.48
C SER A 178 -18.31 -30.35 8.80
N ASN A 179 -17.53 -29.72 9.70
CA ASN A 179 -18.02 -29.22 11.00
C ASN A 179 -18.65 -27.83 10.89
N LYS A 180 -18.49 -27.15 9.75
CA LYS A 180 -19.02 -25.81 9.48
C LYS A 180 -20.33 -25.90 8.70
N MET A 181 -21.44 -25.77 9.39
CA MET A 181 -22.78 -25.88 8.77
C MET A 181 -23.12 -24.68 7.87
N THR A 182 -22.62 -23.50 8.18
CA THR A 182 -22.95 -22.23 7.50
C THR A 182 -22.70 -22.30 5.99
N GLY A 183 -21.48 -22.69 5.58
CA GLY A 183 -21.12 -22.82 4.17
C GLY A 183 -21.99 -23.81 3.43
N ARG A 184 -22.27 -24.96 4.05
CA ARG A 184 -23.15 -26.00 3.51
C ARG A 184 -24.60 -25.53 3.36
N MET A 185 -25.12 -24.79 4.34
CA MET A 185 -26.48 -24.21 4.26
C MET A 185 -26.58 -23.19 3.13
N LEU A 186 -25.57 -22.33 2.97
CA LEU A 186 -25.53 -21.36 1.87
C LEU A 186 -25.48 -22.05 0.51
N ASP A 187 -24.63 -23.07 0.36
CA ASP A 187 -24.54 -23.84 -0.90
C ASP A 187 -25.85 -24.54 -1.29
N LEU A 188 -26.68 -24.92 -0.30
CA LEU A 188 -27.94 -25.61 -0.53
C LEU A 188 -29.13 -24.66 -0.73
N PHE A 189 -29.22 -23.59 0.08
CA PHE A 189 -30.41 -22.74 0.13
C PHE A 189 -30.25 -21.38 -0.54
N ALA A 190 -29.00 -20.86 -0.61
CA ALA A 190 -28.71 -19.55 -1.21
C ALA A 190 -27.40 -19.59 -2.03
N PRO A 191 -27.32 -20.47 -3.04
CA PRO A 191 -26.10 -20.57 -3.86
C PRO A 191 -25.80 -19.24 -4.53
N MET A 192 -24.53 -18.82 -4.47
CA MET A 192 -24.03 -17.59 -5.10
C MET A 192 -23.06 -17.93 -6.22
N GLY A 193 -23.15 -17.18 -7.30
CA GLY A 193 -22.23 -17.28 -8.41
C GLY A 193 -21.29 -16.10 -8.52
N LYS A 194 -20.18 -16.28 -9.24
CA LYS A 194 -19.21 -15.23 -9.52
C LYS A 194 -19.88 -14.08 -10.27
N GLY A 195 -19.71 -12.83 -9.77
CA GLY A 195 -20.36 -11.64 -10.30
C GLY A 195 -21.78 -11.38 -9.75
N GLN A 196 -22.32 -12.26 -8.91
CA GLN A 196 -23.63 -12.08 -8.31
C GLN A 196 -23.56 -11.12 -7.11
N ARG A 197 -24.61 -10.30 -6.94
CA ARG A 197 -24.80 -9.47 -5.75
C ARG A 197 -25.69 -10.20 -4.74
N GLY A 198 -25.25 -10.26 -3.50
CA GLY A 198 -26.00 -10.83 -2.38
C GLY A 198 -26.22 -9.78 -1.30
N LEU A 199 -27.37 -9.86 -0.61
CA LEU A 199 -27.68 -9.02 0.54
C LEU A 199 -27.91 -9.90 1.76
N ILE A 200 -27.20 -9.60 2.85
CA ILE A 200 -27.40 -10.24 4.16
C ILE A 200 -28.04 -9.23 5.09
N VAL A 201 -29.27 -9.50 5.50
CA VAL A 201 -30.02 -8.70 6.46
C VAL A 201 -30.18 -9.48 7.74
N ALA A 202 -29.73 -8.90 8.85
CA ALA A 202 -29.78 -9.53 10.15
C ALA A 202 -29.93 -8.48 11.27
N PRO A 203 -30.72 -8.77 12.31
CA PRO A 203 -30.75 -7.91 13.50
C PRO A 203 -29.37 -7.79 14.16
N PRO A 204 -29.12 -6.76 14.96
CA PRO A 204 -27.88 -6.64 15.72
C PRO A 204 -27.63 -7.88 16.60
N LYS A 205 -26.34 -8.29 16.72
CA LYS A 205 -25.88 -9.40 17.56
C LYS A 205 -26.40 -10.80 17.18
N THR A 206 -26.79 -11.00 15.92
CA THR A 206 -27.24 -12.32 15.42
C THR A 206 -26.17 -13.09 14.64
N GLY A 207 -24.93 -12.62 14.65
CA GLY A 207 -23.80 -13.30 14.00
C GLY A 207 -23.53 -12.90 12.56
N LYS A 208 -24.01 -11.72 12.09
CA LYS A 208 -23.71 -11.19 10.75
C LYS A 208 -22.21 -11.17 10.44
N THR A 209 -21.40 -10.63 11.35
CA THR A 209 -19.95 -10.52 11.20
C THR A 209 -19.28 -11.89 11.16
N GLU A 210 -19.72 -12.85 11.98
CA GLU A 210 -19.22 -14.24 11.92
C GLU A 210 -19.56 -14.93 10.60
N LEU A 211 -20.77 -14.71 10.09
CA LEU A 211 -21.15 -15.21 8.77
C LEU A 211 -20.26 -14.66 7.68
N LEU A 212 -19.97 -13.35 7.67
CA LEU A 212 -19.06 -12.71 6.70
C LEU A 212 -17.64 -13.27 6.79
N LYS A 213 -17.12 -13.52 7.99
CA LYS A 213 -15.80 -14.16 8.17
C LYS A 213 -15.78 -15.59 7.62
N GLU A 214 -16.81 -16.38 7.89
CA GLU A 214 -16.91 -17.73 7.35
C GLU A 214 -16.99 -17.76 5.84
N LEU A 215 -17.71 -16.83 5.22
CA LEU A 215 -17.74 -16.64 3.76
C LEU A 215 -16.36 -16.25 3.20
N ALA A 216 -15.68 -15.29 3.84
CA ALA A 216 -14.34 -14.87 3.45
C ALA A 216 -13.34 -16.03 3.54
N HIS A 217 -13.39 -16.83 4.60
CA HIS A 217 -12.56 -18.02 4.74
C HIS A 217 -12.86 -19.08 3.66
N ALA A 218 -14.13 -19.30 3.36
CA ALA A 218 -14.55 -20.26 2.34
C ALA A 218 -14.03 -19.84 0.95
N ILE A 219 -14.19 -18.56 0.60
CA ILE A 219 -13.69 -18.00 -0.67
C ILE A 219 -12.17 -18.13 -0.74
N SER A 220 -11.45 -17.67 0.27
CA SER A 220 -9.98 -17.73 0.29
C SER A 220 -9.42 -19.14 0.19
N ARG A 221 -10.16 -20.14 0.68
CA ARG A 221 -9.75 -21.54 0.68
C ARG A 221 -10.10 -22.27 -0.61
N ASN A 222 -11.36 -22.10 -1.08
CA ASN A 222 -11.89 -22.85 -2.22
C ASN A 222 -11.65 -22.16 -3.55
N HIS A 223 -11.43 -20.82 -3.53
CA HIS A 223 -11.28 -19.96 -4.71
C HIS A 223 -10.06 -19.04 -4.57
N PRO A 224 -8.82 -19.59 -4.55
CA PRO A 224 -7.61 -18.78 -4.37
C PRO A 224 -7.35 -17.81 -5.53
N GLU A 225 -8.01 -18.00 -6.66
CA GLU A 225 -7.96 -17.11 -7.82
C GLU A 225 -8.76 -15.80 -7.61
N VAL A 226 -9.61 -15.75 -6.59
CA VAL A 226 -10.49 -14.60 -6.33
C VAL A 226 -9.78 -13.56 -5.48
N HIS A 227 -9.74 -12.33 -5.97
CA HIS A 227 -9.29 -11.19 -5.19
C HIS A 227 -10.37 -10.79 -4.17
N LEU A 228 -10.05 -10.95 -2.89
CA LEU A 228 -11.01 -10.71 -1.81
C LEU A 228 -10.73 -9.35 -1.15
N MET A 229 -11.74 -8.49 -1.20
CA MET A 229 -11.74 -7.19 -0.53
C MET A 229 -12.89 -7.11 0.47
N VAL A 230 -12.64 -6.57 1.65
CA VAL A 230 -13.63 -6.32 2.69
C VAL A 230 -13.68 -4.83 2.98
N LEU A 231 -14.87 -4.25 2.88
CA LEU A 231 -15.12 -2.86 3.26
C LEU A 231 -16.05 -2.81 4.47
N LEU A 232 -15.57 -2.21 5.55
CA LEU A 232 -16.30 -2.03 6.80
C LEU A 232 -16.63 -0.54 6.99
N ILE A 233 -17.91 -0.19 6.96
CA ILE A 233 -18.39 1.18 7.16
C ILE A 233 -19.20 1.24 8.45
N ASP A 234 -18.91 2.25 9.27
CA ASP A 234 -19.59 2.49 10.55
C ASP A 234 -19.45 1.31 11.56
N GLU A 235 -18.39 0.51 11.41
CA GLU A 235 -18.09 -0.59 12.30
C GLU A 235 -17.15 -0.15 13.44
N ARG A 236 -17.11 -0.94 14.51
CA ARG A 236 -16.27 -0.66 15.68
C ARG A 236 -14.80 -1.00 15.39
N PRO A 237 -13.83 -0.24 15.95
CA PRO A 237 -12.40 -0.50 15.76
C PRO A 237 -11.97 -1.93 16.13
N GLU A 238 -12.56 -2.50 17.19
CA GLU A 238 -12.30 -3.88 17.61
C GLU A 238 -12.78 -4.91 16.58
N GLU A 239 -13.92 -4.67 15.90
CA GLU A 239 -14.46 -5.55 14.85
C GLU A 239 -13.61 -5.45 13.59
N VAL A 240 -13.11 -4.27 13.26
CA VAL A 240 -12.17 -4.05 12.15
C VAL A 240 -10.88 -4.84 12.38
N THR A 241 -10.29 -4.72 13.58
CA THR A 241 -9.06 -5.43 13.93
C THR A 241 -9.24 -6.94 13.86
N ASP A 242 -10.37 -7.43 14.35
CA ASP A 242 -10.70 -8.85 14.32
C ASP A 242 -10.88 -9.37 12.89
N MET A 243 -11.53 -8.61 12.02
CA MET A 243 -11.66 -8.93 10.59
C MET A 243 -10.29 -8.98 9.90
N GLN A 244 -9.43 -7.97 10.12
CA GLN A 244 -8.08 -7.90 9.57
C GLN A 244 -7.20 -9.09 9.97
N ARG A 245 -7.36 -9.59 11.21
CA ARG A 245 -6.61 -10.76 11.70
C ARG A 245 -7.16 -12.10 11.20
N SER A 246 -8.46 -12.14 10.92
CA SER A 246 -9.17 -13.37 10.57
C SER A 246 -9.18 -13.64 9.08
N VAL A 247 -9.26 -12.61 8.23
CA VAL A 247 -9.49 -12.75 6.79
C VAL A 247 -8.19 -12.63 6.02
N LYS A 248 -7.97 -13.52 5.06
CA LYS A 248 -6.90 -13.43 4.07
C LYS A 248 -7.39 -12.63 2.87
N GLY A 249 -7.31 -11.32 2.95
CA GLY A 249 -7.76 -10.39 1.92
C GLY A 249 -7.46 -8.96 2.34
N GLU A 250 -7.74 -8.02 1.48
CA GLU A 250 -7.61 -6.59 1.77
C GLU A 250 -8.81 -6.13 2.61
N VAL A 251 -8.55 -5.46 3.74
CA VAL A 251 -9.60 -4.97 4.64
C VAL A 251 -9.49 -3.46 4.76
N TYR A 252 -10.46 -2.77 4.23
CA TYR A 252 -10.61 -1.32 4.33
C TYR A 252 -11.72 -0.96 5.30
N SER A 253 -11.55 0.12 6.03
CA SER A 253 -12.53 0.49 7.04
C SER A 253 -12.68 2.00 7.22
N SER A 254 -13.87 2.40 7.61
CA SER A 254 -14.16 3.71 8.15
C SER A 254 -15.02 3.51 9.40
N THR A 255 -14.41 3.72 10.57
CA THR A 255 -14.98 3.43 11.88
C THR A 255 -16.03 4.46 12.30
N PHE A 256 -16.92 4.10 13.22
CA PHE A 256 -18.08 4.90 13.64
C PHE A 256 -17.70 6.28 14.23
N ASP A 257 -16.48 6.46 14.71
CA ASP A 257 -15.95 7.71 15.26
C ASP A 257 -15.55 8.75 14.18
N LEU A 258 -15.53 8.32 12.91
CA LEU A 258 -15.20 9.20 11.80
C LEU A 258 -16.45 9.91 11.24
N PRO A 259 -16.29 11.12 10.68
CA PRO A 259 -17.40 11.86 10.09
C PRO A 259 -17.94 11.19 8.81
N ALA A 260 -19.23 11.39 8.53
CA ALA A 260 -19.95 10.74 7.43
C ALA A 260 -19.28 10.92 6.05
N HIS A 261 -18.67 12.07 5.77
CA HIS A 261 -17.98 12.28 4.48
C HIS A 261 -16.77 11.35 4.30
N ASN A 262 -16.18 10.88 5.39
CA ASN A 262 -15.08 9.90 5.33
C ASN A 262 -15.60 8.51 4.93
N HIS A 263 -16.79 8.13 5.43
CA HIS A 263 -17.44 6.87 5.04
C HIS A 263 -17.70 6.84 3.53
N VAL A 264 -18.25 7.94 3.00
CA VAL A 264 -18.51 8.07 1.54
C VAL A 264 -17.22 7.98 0.75
N ARG A 265 -16.21 8.76 1.13
CA ARG A 265 -14.90 8.79 0.45
C ARG A 265 -14.22 7.42 0.39
N VAL A 266 -14.17 6.72 1.53
CA VAL A 266 -13.56 5.38 1.58
C VAL A 266 -14.34 4.39 0.72
N ALA A 267 -15.68 4.45 0.77
CA ALA A 267 -16.53 3.59 -0.05
C ALA A 267 -16.33 3.85 -1.56
N GLU A 268 -16.29 5.12 -1.97
CA GLU A 268 -16.05 5.51 -3.37
C GLU A 268 -14.70 4.98 -3.89
N ILE A 269 -13.62 5.17 -3.11
CA ILE A 269 -12.28 4.69 -3.51
C ILE A 269 -12.24 3.16 -3.66
N VAL A 270 -12.94 2.43 -2.79
CA VAL A 270 -12.93 0.95 -2.83
C VAL A 270 -13.83 0.39 -3.93
N ILE A 271 -14.91 1.09 -4.29
CA ILE A 271 -15.86 0.66 -5.34
C ILE A 271 -15.29 0.88 -6.74
N GLU A 272 -14.54 1.97 -6.95
CA GLU A 272 -13.89 2.29 -8.23
C GLU A 272 -12.65 1.39 -8.51
#